data_5e3b1119db8b50e912598563d8327b31
#
_entry.id   5e3b1119db8b50e912598563d8327b31
#
_cell.length_a   1.000
_cell.length_b   1.000
_cell.length_c   1.000
_cell.angle_alpha   90.00
_cell.angle_beta   90.00
_cell.angle_gamma   90.00
#
_symmetry.space_group_name_H-M   'P 1'
#
loop_
_entity.id
_entity.type
_entity.pdbx_description
1 polymer ?
#
loop_
_entity_poly.entity_id
_entity_poly.type
_entity_poly.pdbx_seq_one_letter_code
_entity_poly.pdbx_strand_id
1 'polypeptide(L)'
;MYIAFLDEFGHIGPFVSRADKRYNHSPVFGLAGYLLPHQNVRSFATWFFQFKNDLLAAELAACGQHPATWEKKGIELFTTKNIKKYPSIRSAASRLLNQIYKRDGKIFYYGRQKYQSPQKSNPSGLYTTVLSHSMRDIDRFCAQRNEQFMFILDQHSDRLTLLETAAKTMFGNAPVRNLIEPPFQVESHLYQTIQAADWIATLVGRLLAYRVEPQQFSDWEWAERIAGTKIDANTTHSSLWRKPKAPTASIGITAAATSVTTIVGGRKIVVQRIPRRGGPV
;
A
#
# COMPACT_ATOMS: atom_id res chain seq x y z
N MET A 1 -13.65 0.89 19.33
CA MET A 1 -12.52 -0.02 18.97
C MET A 1 -12.62 -0.41 17.51
N TYR A 2 -11.51 -0.42 16.79
CA TYR A 2 -11.40 -0.89 15.41
C TYR A 2 -10.75 -2.27 15.33
N ILE A 3 -11.06 -3.03 14.28
CA ILE A 3 -10.30 -4.23 13.92
C ILE A 3 -9.71 -4.01 12.53
N ALA A 4 -8.39 -4.12 12.42
CA ALA A 4 -7.64 -4.04 11.17
C ALA A 4 -7.42 -5.44 10.61
N PHE A 5 -7.96 -5.72 9.44
CA PHE A 5 -7.76 -6.94 8.68
C PHE A 5 -6.85 -6.64 7.50
N LEU A 6 -5.63 -7.17 7.53
CA LEU A 6 -4.65 -6.89 6.49
C LEU A 6 -4.03 -8.17 5.94
N ASP A 7 -3.62 -8.08 4.70
CA ASP A 7 -2.88 -9.12 3.98
C ASP A 7 -1.73 -8.49 3.19
N GLU A 8 -0.83 -9.29 2.69
CA GLU A 8 0.32 -8.84 1.90
C GLU A 8 -0.08 -8.47 0.48
N PHE A 9 0.54 -7.45 -0.07
CA PHE A 9 0.49 -7.17 -1.49
C PHE A 9 1.87 -7.08 -2.10
N GLY A 10 1.94 -7.45 -3.37
CA GLY A 10 3.19 -7.56 -4.10
C GLY A 10 3.92 -8.84 -3.75
N HIS A 11 5.20 -8.89 -4.04
CA HIS A 11 6.06 -10.03 -3.73
C HIS A 11 7.24 -9.54 -2.88
N ILE A 12 7.58 -10.24 -1.80
CA ILE A 12 8.60 -9.78 -0.86
C ILE A 12 10.03 -9.79 -1.45
N GLY A 13 10.31 -10.69 -2.40
CA GLY A 13 11.60 -10.77 -3.07
C GLY A 13 11.95 -9.53 -3.90
N PRO A 14 13.18 -9.43 -4.37
CA PRO A 14 13.64 -8.29 -5.16
C PRO A 14 12.85 -8.13 -6.47
N PHE A 15 12.91 -6.94 -7.05
CA PHE A 15 12.34 -6.62 -8.35
C PHE A 15 13.39 -5.90 -9.21
N VAL A 16 13.56 -6.34 -10.44
CA VAL A 16 14.43 -5.72 -11.43
C VAL A 16 13.59 -5.09 -12.55
N SER A 17 12.83 -5.91 -13.24
CA SER A 17 11.87 -5.47 -14.26
C SER A 17 10.86 -6.58 -14.53
N ARG A 18 9.74 -6.26 -15.16
CA ARG A 18 8.74 -7.26 -15.54
C ARG A 18 9.24 -8.24 -16.62
N ALA A 19 10.25 -7.86 -17.38
CA ALA A 19 10.90 -8.70 -18.38
C ALA A 19 12.01 -9.60 -17.81
N ASP A 20 12.42 -9.39 -16.56
CA ASP A 20 13.44 -10.21 -15.90
C ASP A 20 12.91 -11.64 -15.70
N LYS A 21 13.77 -12.64 -15.90
CA LYS A 21 13.39 -14.06 -15.80
C LYS A 21 13.08 -14.51 -14.37
N ARG A 22 13.64 -13.83 -13.36
CA ARG A 22 13.58 -14.25 -11.94
C ARG A 22 12.96 -13.19 -11.03
N TYR A 23 13.22 -11.91 -11.28
CA TYR A 23 12.87 -10.81 -10.39
C TYR A 23 11.85 -9.86 -11.03
N ASN A 24 10.69 -10.43 -11.45
CA ASN A 24 9.69 -9.78 -12.30
C ASN A 24 8.31 -9.58 -11.65
N HIS A 25 8.12 -9.99 -10.38
CA HIS A 25 6.76 -10.06 -9.81
C HIS A 25 6.13 -8.70 -9.52
N SER A 26 6.78 -7.88 -8.69
CA SER A 26 6.19 -6.59 -8.28
C SER A 26 7.25 -5.58 -7.88
N PRO A 27 7.12 -4.29 -8.29
CA PRO A 27 8.02 -3.21 -7.87
C PRO A 27 7.74 -2.72 -6.46
N VAL A 28 6.66 -3.19 -5.84
CA VAL A 28 6.23 -2.79 -4.50
C VAL A 28 5.99 -4.01 -3.61
N PHE A 29 6.11 -3.82 -2.30
CA PHE A 29 5.69 -4.77 -1.28
C PHE A 29 5.07 -4.01 -0.11
N GLY A 30 4.04 -4.55 0.51
CA GLY A 30 3.41 -3.94 1.66
C GLY A 30 2.28 -4.76 2.27
N LEU A 31 1.60 -4.16 3.25
CA LEU A 31 0.37 -4.66 3.85
C LEU A 31 -0.79 -3.77 3.42
N ALA A 32 -1.91 -4.37 3.06
CA ALA A 32 -3.15 -3.67 2.73
C ALA A 32 -4.38 -4.47 3.15
N GLY A 33 -5.47 -3.74 3.31
CA GLY A 33 -6.76 -4.29 3.69
C GLY A 33 -7.68 -3.18 4.17
N TYR A 34 -8.30 -3.38 5.33
CA TYR A 34 -9.27 -2.42 5.84
C TYR A 34 -9.41 -2.47 7.35
N LEU A 35 -9.91 -1.35 7.91
CA LEU A 35 -10.30 -1.21 9.30
C LEU A 35 -11.82 -1.16 9.38
N LEU A 36 -12.40 -1.88 10.34
CA LEU A 36 -13.83 -1.78 10.65
C LEU A 36 -14.04 -1.51 12.15
N PRO A 37 -15.05 -0.69 12.52
CA PRO A 37 -15.57 -0.69 13.87
C PRO A 37 -15.99 -2.11 14.26
N HIS A 38 -15.63 -2.57 15.45
CA HIS A 38 -15.82 -3.96 15.88
C HIS A 38 -17.28 -4.44 15.77
N GLN A 39 -18.25 -3.55 16.05
CA GLN A 39 -19.68 -3.85 15.94
C GLN A 39 -20.14 -4.20 14.51
N ASN A 40 -19.39 -3.73 13.49
CA ASN A 40 -19.74 -3.95 12.09
C ASN A 40 -19.07 -5.20 11.47
N VAL A 41 -18.15 -5.83 12.20
CA VAL A 41 -17.36 -6.96 11.68
C VAL A 41 -18.25 -8.15 11.32
N ARG A 42 -19.14 -8.57 12.22
CA ARG A 42 -20.01 -9.74 11.96
C ARG A 42 -20.93 -9.51 10.77
N SER A 43 -21.55 -8.34 10.67
CA SER A 43 -22.43 -8.00 9.54
C SER A 43 -21.67 -7.94 8.22
N PHE A 44 -20.44 -7.43 8.23
CA PHE A 44 -19.58 -7.42 7.05
C PHE A 44 -19.15 -8.84 6.63
N ALA A 45 -18.72 -9.67 7.58
CA ALA A 45 -18.31 -11.06 7.29
C ALA A 45 -19.48 -11.87 6.68
N THR A 46 -20.70 -11.71 7.21
CA THR A 46 -21.89 -12.36 6.65
C THR A 46 -22.19 -11.88 5.24
N TRP A 47 -22.15 -10.55 5.03
CA TRP A 47 -22.34 -9.97 3.70
C TRP A 47 -21.27 -10.47 2.71
N PHE A 48 -19.98 -10.49 3.09
CA PHE A 48 -18.90 -10.93 2.20
C PHE A 48 -19.04 -12.42 1.87
N PHE A 49 -19.39 -13.25 2.84
CA PHE A 49 -19.67 -14.68 2.61
C PHE A 49 -20.75 -14.86 1.54
N GLN A 50 -21.91 -14.22 1.69
CA GLN A 50 -22.99 -14.30 0.72
C GLN A 50 -22.56 -13.75 -0.64
N PHE A 51 -21.96 -12.59 -0.65
CA PHE A 51 -21.49 -11.94 -1.87
C PHE A 51 -20.49 -12.79 -2.66
N LYS A 52 -19.50 -13.41 -1.97
CA LYS A 52 -18.51 -14.30 -2.58
C LYS A 52 -19.19 -15.53 -3.20
N ASN A 53 -20.09 -16.14 -2.46
CA ASN A 53 -20.79 -17.34 -2.92
C ASN A 53 -21.69 -17.07 -4.13
N ASP A 54 -22.42 -15.95 -4.14
CA ASP A 54 -23.26 -15.56 -5.28
C ASP A 54 -22.40 -15.22 -6.51
N LEU A 55 -21.29 -14.45 -6.31
CA LEU A 55 -20.41 -14.05 -7.38
C LEU A 55 -19.73 -15.23 -8.08
N LEU A 56 -19.38 -16.27 -7.31
CA LEU A 56 -18.56 -17.39 -7.74
C LEU A 56 -19.31 -18.74 -7.63
N ALA A 57 -20.63 -18.71 -7.71
CA ALA A 57 -21.49 -19.88 -7.51
C ALA A 57 -21.11 -21.08 -8.40
N ALA A 58 -20.76 -20.81 -9.67
CA ALA A 58 -20.34 -21.86 -10.60
C ALA A 58 -19.00 -22.51 -10.21
N GLU A 59 -18.02 -21.71 -9.77
CA GLU A 59 -16.72 -22.22 -9.30
C GLU A 59 -16.88 -23.02 -8.01
N LEU A 60 -17.70 -22.52 -7.09
CA LEU A 60 -17.99 -23.19 -5.83
C LEU A 60 -18.69 -24.55 -6.05
N ALA A 61 -19.70 -24.58 -6.92
CA ALA A 61 -20.37 -25.83 -7.27
C ALA A 61 -19.43 -26.86 -7.90
N ALA A 62 -18.47 -26.40 -8.72
CA ALA A 62 -17.51 -27.26 -9.39
C ALA A 62 -16.43 -27.83 -8.44
N CYS A 63 -16.09 -27.11 -7.36
CA CYS A 63 -15.00 -27.55 -6.48
C CYS A 63 -15.45 -28.54 -5.38
N GLY A 64 -16.74 -28.68 -5.12
CA GLY A 64 -17.30 -29.61 -4.12
C GLY A 64 -16.93 -29.28 -2.66
N GLN A 65 -16.34 -28.12 -2.39
CA GLN A 65 -15.96 -27.72 -1.03
C GLN A 65 -17.13 -27.04 -0.31
N HIS A 66 -17.06 -27.04 1.01
CA HIS A 66 -18.05 -26.35 1.81
C HIS A 66 -17.88 -24.81 1.65
N PRO A 67 -18.96 -24.05 1.36
CA PRO A 67 -18.87 -22.61 1.10
C PRO A 67 -18.17 -21.78 2.18
N ALA A 68 -18.30 -22.18 3.45
CA ALA A 68 -17.72 -21.46 4.58
C ALA A 68 -16.20 -21.59 4.68
N THR A 69 -15.61 -22.67 4.14
CA THR A 69 -14.17 -22.95 4.20
C THR A 69 -13.49 -22.83 2.83
N TRP A 70 -14.29 -22.58 1.79
CA TRP A 70 -13.75 -22.34 0.45
C TRP A 70 -13.21 -20.92 0.31
N GLU A 71 -12.05 -20.81 -0.30
CA GLU A 71 -11.38 -19.55 -0.57
C GLU A 71 -11.14 -19.36 -2.07
N LYS A 72 -11.34 -18.13 -2.53
CA LYS A 72 -10.85 -17.66 -3.84
C LYS A 72 -9.85 -16.55 -3.63
N LYS A 73 -8.60 -16.79 -3.96
CA LYS A 73 -7.54 -15.79 -3.81
C LYS A 73 -7.76 -14.60 -4.75
N GLY A 74 -7.54 -13.40 -4.25
CA GLY A 74 -7.71 -12.16 -5.00
C GLY A 74 -6.82 -12.10 -6.24
N ILE A 75 -5.61 -12.65 -6.15
CA ILE A 75 -4.68 -12.71 -7.27
C ILE A 75 -5.22 -13.54 -8.46
N GLU A 76 -6.02 -14.55 -8.20
CA GLU A 76 -6.69 -15.36 -9.21
C GLU A 76 -7.98 -14.72 -9.73
N LEU A 77 -8.70 -14.03 -8.84
CA LEU A 77 -9.96 -13.37 -9.15
C LEU A 77 -9.76 -12.14 -10.02
N PHE A 78 -8.93 -11.19 -9.58
CA PHE A 78 -8.73 -9.89 -10.23
C PHE A 78 -7.62 -9.93 -11.28
N THR A 79 -7.60 -10.92 -12.15
CA THR A 79 -6.69 -10.96 -13.31
C THR A 79 -7.14 -10.00 -14.41
N THR A 80 -6.21 -9.51 -15.23
CA THR A 80 -6.55 -8.69 -16.41
C THR A 80 -7.53 -9.41 -17.35
N LYS A 81 -7.39 -10.74 -17.48
CA LYS A 81 -8.32 -11.59 -18.27
C LYS A 81 -9.73 -11.56 -17.69
N ASN A 82 -9.88 -11.79 -16.39
CA ASN A 82 -11.19 -11.82 -15.72
C ASN A 82 -11.85 -10.44 -15.73
N ILE A 83 -11.09 -9.39 -15.49
CA ILE A 83 -11.58 -8.01 -15.53
C ILE A 83 -12.10 -7.64 -16.92
N LYS A 84 -11.42 -8.07 -17.99
CA LYS A 84 -11.89 -7.84 -19.37
C LYS A 84 -13.14 -8.66 -19.69
N LYS A 85 -13.18 -9.91 -19.28
CA LYS A 85 -14.22 -10.88 -19.67
C LYS A 85 -15.50 -10.76 -18.85
N TYR A 86 -15.41 -10.53 -17.52
CA TYR A 86 -16.55 -10.63 -16.61
C TYR A 86 -16.93 -9.30 -15.97
N PRO A 87 -18.05 -8.66 -16.41
CA PRO A 87 -18.57 -7.43 -15.79
C PRO A 87 -18.86 -7.58 -14.29
N SER A 88 -19.29 -8.78 -13.84
CA SER A 88 -19.53 -9.09 -12.43
C SER A 88 -18.27 -8.94 -11.58
N ILE A 89 -17.10 -9.40 -12.05
CA ILE A 89 -15.81 -9.26 -11.36
C ILE A 89 -15.37 -7.79 -11.33
N ARG A 90 -15.59 -7.03 -12.40
CA ARG A 90 -15.33 -5.57 -12.39
C ARG A 90 -16.16 -4.86 -11.34
N SER A 91 -17.45 -5.19 -11.25
CA SER A 91 -18.33 -4.58 -10.25
C SER A 91 -18.04 -5.04 -8.83
N ALA A 92 -17.50 -6.25 -8.66
CA ALA A 92 -17.16 -6.83 -7.36
C ALA A 92 -16.16 -5.96 -6.59
N ALA A 93 -15.10 -5.46 -7.24
CA ALA A 93 -14.15 -4.55 -6.62
C ALA A 93 -14.84 -3.31 -6.03
N SER A 94 -15.68 -2.64 -6.83
CA SER A 94 -16.42 -1.47 -6.39
C SER A 94 -17.43 -1.77 -5.28
N ARG A 95 -18.11 -2.92 -5.36
CA ARG A 95 -19.07 -3.35 -4.32
C ARG A 95 -18.38 -3.61 -2.99
N LEU A 96 -17.24 -4.29 -2.99
CA LEU A 96 -16.44 -4.55 -1.79
C LEU A 96 -16.00 -3.25 -1.11
N LEU A 97 -15.38 -2.31 -1.85
CA LEU A 97 -14.96 -1.01 -1.34
C LEU A 97 -16.14 -0.21 -0.76
N ASN A 98 -17.28 -0.18 -1.46
CA ASN A 98 -18.48 0.51 -1.00
C ASN A 98 -19.05 -0.10 0.29
N GLN A 99 -18.97 -1.42 0.48
CA GLN A 99 -19.50 -2.08 1.68
C GLN A 99 -18.64 -1.87 2.91
N ILE A 100 -17.33 -1.71 2.74
CA ILE A 100 -16.44 -1.26 3.80
C ILE A 100 -16.81 0.16 4.22
N TYR A 101 -16.93 1.07 3.25
CA TYR A 101 -17.30 2.47 3.51
C TYR A 101 -18.67 2.61 4.21
N LYS A 102 -19.70 1.89 3.74
CA LYS A 102 -21.05 1.92 4.33
C LYS A 102 -21.11 1.43 5.79
N ARG A 103 -20.04 0.78 6.27
CA ARG A 103 -19.92 0.30 7.65
C ARG A 103 -18.89 1.13 8.44
N ASP A 104 -18.69 2.38 8.08
CA ASP A 104 -17.74 3.30 8.70
C ASP A 104 -16.29 2.77 8.69
N GLY A 105 -16.02 1.85 7.78
CA GLY A 105 -14.69 1.29 7.58
C GLY A 105 -13.80 2.21 6.76
N LYS A 106 -12.51 1.93 6.82
CA LYS A 106 -11.47 2.62 6.06
C LYS A 106 -10.58 1.62 5.37
N ILE A 107 -10.19 1.92 4.14
CA ILE A 107 -9.10 1.20 3.47
C ILE A 107 -7.79 1.66 4.10
N PHE A 108 -6.91 0.71 4.28
CA PHE A 108 -5.55 0.97 4.74
C PHE A 108 -4.54 0.25 3.86
N TYR A 109 -3.43 0.92 3.60
CA TYR A 109 -2.23 0.28 3.09
C TYR A 109 -0.98 1.02 3.53
N TYR A 110 0.08 0.27 3.77
CA TYR A 110 1.44 0.77 3.81
C TYR A 110 2.32 -0.08 2.94
N GLY A 111 3.04 0.54 2.02
CA GLY A 111 3.94 -0.16 1.11
C GLY A 111 5.27 0.53 0.93
N ARG A 112 6.22 -0.22 0.37
CA ARG A 112 7.53 0.30 -0.01
C ARG A 112 7.85 -0.08 -1.44
N GLN A 113 8.33 0.90 -2.20
CA GLN A 113 8.95 0.65 -3.50
C GLN A 113 10.27 -0.08 -3.31
N LYS A 114 10.49 -1.13 -4.06
CA LYS A 114 11.73 -1.89 -4.09
C LYS A 114 12.71 -1.23 -5.06
N TYR A 115 13.91 -0.94 -4.58
CA TYR A 115 14.95 -0.24 -5.37
C TYR A 115 16.34 -0.86 -5.16
N GLN A 116 16.44 -1.87 -4.31
CA GLN A 116 17.70 -2.54 -4.03
C GLN A 116 17.95 -3.61 -5.08
N SER A 117 19.23 -3.80 -5.44
CA SER A 117 19.61 -4.92 -6.28
C SER A 117 19.33 -6.26 -5.57
N PRO A 118 19.16 -7.36 -6.33
CA PRO A 118 18.89 -8.67 -5.74
C PRO A 118 19.91 -9.08 -4.65
N GLN A 119 21.18 -8.72 -4.83
CA GLN A 119 22.26 -9.05 -3.87
C GLN A 119 22.15 -8.26 -2.56
N LYS A 120 21.52 -7.10 -2.57
CA LYS A 120 21.32 -6.23 -1.38
C LYS A 120 19.92 -6.32 -0.81
N SER A 121 19.07 -7.17 -1.39
CA SER A 121 17.71 -7.36 -0.93
C SER A 121 17.69 -8.05 0.44
N ASN A 122 16.88 -7.52 1.34
CA ASN A 122 16.62 -8.10 2.66
C ASN A 122 15.10 -8.25 2.85
N PRO A 123 14.51 -9.39 2.44
CA PRO A 123 13.08 -9.62 2.55
C PRO A 123 12.54 -9.51 3.98
N SER A 124 13.19 -10.17 4.95
CA SER A 124 12.76 -10.12 6.36
C SER A 124 12.79 -8.70 6.91
N GLY A 125 13.87 -7.94 6.67
CA GLY A 125 13.95 -6.53 7.05
C GLY A 125 12.93 -5.64 6.34
N LEU A 126 12.55 -5.96 5.12
CA LEU A 126 11.48 -5.27 4.40
C LEU A 126 10.13 -5.52 5.08
N TYR A 127 9.81 -6.77 5.41
CA TYR A 127 8.56 -7.12 6.06
C TYR A 127 8.42 -6.47 7.43
N THR A 128 9.44 -6.63 8.29
CA THR A 128 9.42 -6.05 9.65
C THR A 128 9.28 -4.52 9.62
N THR A 129 9.91 -3.87 8.64
CA THR A 129 9.73 -2.43 8.41
C THR A 129 8.29 -2.10 8.03
N VAL A 130 7.71 -2.83 7.07
CA VAL A 130 6.33 -2.62 6.62
C VAL A 130 5.35 -2.82 7.78
N LEU A 131 5.50 -3.90 8.55
CA LEU A 131 4.66 -4.19 9.71
C LEU A 131 4.71 -3.07 10.76
N SER A 132 5.92 -2.65 11.15
CA SER A 132 6.10 -1.59 12.15
C SER A 132 5.49 -0.26 11.72
N HIS A 133 5.61 0.11 10.44
CA HIS A 133 5.00 1.33 9.92
C HIS A 133 3.47 1.20 9.85
N SER A 134 2.95 0.06 9.40
CA SER A 134 1.50 -0.19 9.39
C SER A 134 0.90 -0.04 10.78
N MET A 135 1.54 -0.61 11.80
CA MET A 135 1.09 -0.49 13.19
C MET A 135 1.06 0.98 13.64
N ARG A 136 2.13 1.75 13.37
CA ARG A 136 2.20 3.18 13.75
C ARG A 136 1.19 4.05 13.02
N ASP A 137 0.92 3.75 11.76
CA ASP A 137 -0.03 4.53 10.96
C ASP A 137 -1.47 4.28 11.42
N ILE A 138 -1.82 3.04 11.75
CA ILE A 138 -3.11 2.68 12.33
C ILE A 138 -3.24 3.25 13.75
N ASP A 139 -2.18 3.19 14.54
CA ASP A 139 -2.16 3.80 15.89
C ASP A 139 -2.48 5.29 15.84
N ARG A 140 -1.86 6.04 14.91
CA ARG A 140 -2.16 7.47 14.73
C ARG A 140 -3.63 7.71 14.34
N PHE A 141 -4.19 6.89 13.47
CA PHE A 141 -5.60 6.96 13.12
C PHE A 141 -6.51 6.73 14.33
N CYS A 142 -6.21 5.74 15.16
CA CYS A 142 -6.99 5.40 16.34
C CYS A 142 -6.81 6.43 17.47
N ALA A 143 -5.59 6.93 17.68
CA ALA A 143 -5.30 7.99 18.66
C ALA A 143 -6.11 9.27 18.40
N GLN A 144 -6.26 9.69 17.13
CA GLN A 144 -7.08 10.85 16.76
C GLN A 144 -8.58 10.70 17.10
N ARG A 145 -9.02 9.46 17.38
CA ARG A 145 -10.41 9.10 17.69
C ARG A 145 -10.61 8.65 19.12
N ASN A 146 -9.53 8.64 19.89
CA ASN A 146 -9.51 8.05 21.25
C ASN A 146 -10.01 6.59 21.25
N GLU A 147 -9.58 5.83 20.24
CA GLU A 147 -9.99 4.45 20.01
C GLU A 147 -8.81 3.49 20.08
N GLN A 148 -9.07 2.26 20.48
CA GLN A 148 -8.11 1.16 20.41
C GLN A 148 -8.32 0.32 19.16
N PHE A 149 -7.35 -0.52 18.82
CA PHE A 149 -7.48 -1.46 17.71
C PHE A 149 -6.84 -2.82 17.97
N MET A 150 -7.37 -3.81 17.28
CA MET A 150 -6.78 -5.14 17.09
C MET A 150 -6.24 -5.26 15.67
N PHE A 151 -5.18 -6.06 15.51
CA PHE A 151 -4.53 -6.27 14.23
C PHE A 151 -4.58 -7.75 13.87
N ILE A 152 -5.22 -8.11 12.76
CA ILE A 152 -5.40 -9.48 12.28
C ILE A 152 -4.74 -9.62 10.91
N LEU A 153 -3.84 -10.59 10.78
CA LEU A 153 -3.09 -10.89 9.56
C LEU A 153 -3.40 -12.31 9.07
N ASP A 154 -3.19 -12.55 7.79
CA ASP A 154 -3.07 -13.92 7.28
C ASP A 154 -1.84 -14.62 7.89
N GLN A 155 -1.91 -15.94 8.04
CA GLN A 155 -0.83 -16.72 8.63
C GLN A 155 0.42 -16.67 7.77
N HIS A 156 1.55 -16.39 8.41
CA HIS A 156 2.85 -16.30 7.76
C HIS A 156 3.84 -17.30 8.36
N SER A 157 4.74 -17.86 7.54
CA SER A 157 5.76 -18.80 7.98
C SER A 157 6.73 -18.22 9.03
N ASP A 158 7.05 -16.92 8.93
CA ASP A 158 7.95 -16.18 9.83
C ASP A 158 7.22 -15.56 11.03
N ARG A 159 6.18 -16.25 11.52
CA ARG A 159 5.30 -15.78 12.60
C ARG A 159 6.05 -15.22 13.81
N LEU A 160 7.08 -15.90 14.27
CA LEU A 160 7.85 -15.50 15.46
C LEU A 160 8.52 -14.13 15.26
N THR A 161 9.19 -13.93 14.15
CA THR A 161 9.85 -12.67 13.80
C THR A 161 8.84 -11.51 13.72
N LEU A 162 7.63 -11.76 13.20
CA LEU A 162 6.58 -10.75 13.13
C LEU A 162 6.04 -10.38 14.50
N LEU A 163 5.81 -11.36 15.38
CA LEU A 163 5.36 -11.12 16.77
C LEU A 163 6.41 -10.37 17.59
N GLU A 164 7.70 -10.74 17.47
CA GLU A 164 8.78 -10.00 18.12
C GLU A 164 8.88 -8.55 17.62
N THR A 165 8.73 -8.34 16.31
CA THR A 165 8.71 -7.00 15.71
C THR A 165 7.55 -6.17 16.26
N ALA A 166 6.38 -6.77 16.38
CA ALA A 166 5.20 -6.12 16.93
C ALA A 166 5.42 -5.75 18.41
N ALA A 167 5.91 -6.68 19.22
CA ALA A 167 6.21 -6.43 20.63
C ALA A 167 7.23 -5.29 20.80
N LYS A 168 8.32 -5.30 20.01
CA LYS A 168 9.31 -4.21 20.00
C LYS A 168 8.70 -2.87 19.54
N THR A 169 7.71 -2.89 18.68
CA THR A 169 6.99 -1.67 18.22
C THR A 169 6.00 -1.17 19.28
N MET A 170 5.36 -2.06 20.02
CA MET A 170 4.43 -1.72 21.10
C MET A 170 5.13 -1.16 22.35
N PHE A 171 6.29 -1.71 22.69
CA PHE A 171 6.94 -1.44 24.00
C PHE A 171 8.31 -0.75 23.87
N GLY A 172 8.73 -0.35 22.66
CA GLY A 172 10.00 0.33 22.41
C GLY A 172 9.96 1.84 22.70
N ASN A 173 11.02 2.56 22.28
CA ASN A 173 11.18 4.00 22.56
C ASN A 173 10.08 4.91 21.98
N ALA A 174 9.42 4.51 20.89
CA ALA A 174 8.28 5.21 20.29
C ALA A 174 7.10 4.23 20.21
N PRO A 175 6.44 3.95 21.34
CA PRO A 175 5.48 2.86 21.45
C PRO A 175 4.17 3.15 20.73
N VAL A 176 3.62 2.12 20.11
CA VAL A 176 2.22 2.05 19.68
C VAL A 176 1.36 1.80 20.91
N ARG A 177 0.41 2.70 21.21
CA ARG A 177 -0.31 2.69 22.51
C ARG A 177 -1.78 2.25 22.39
N ASN A 178 -2.34 2.29 21.21
CA ASN A 178 -3.75 1.94 21.00
C ASN A 178 -3.93 0.53 20.47
N LEU A 179 -2.85 -0.19 20.12
CA LEU A 179 -2.89 -1.61 19.79
C LEU A 179 -3.02 -2.43 21.08
N ILE A 180 -4.08 -3.24 21.15
CA ILE A 180 -4.42 -4.00 22.36
C ILE A 180 -3.39 -5.10 22.64
N GLU A 181 -3.05 -5.88 21.60
CA GLU A 181 -2.12 -7.01 21.67
C GLU A 181 -1.33 -7.12 20.36
N PRO A 182 -0.19 -7.83 20.33
CA PRO A 182 0.49 -8.17 19.08
C PRO A 182 -0.47 -8.79 18.05
N PRO A 183 -0.19 -8.66 16.75
CA PRO A 183 -1.10 -9.13 15.69
C PRO A 183 -1.51 -10.59 15.83
N PHE A 184 -2.79 -10.86 15.74
CA PHE A 184 -3.32 -12.22 15.62
C PHE A 184 -3.10 -12.70 14.18
N GLN A 185 -2.56 -13.89 14.02
CA GLN A 185 -2.40 -14.56 12.73
C GLN A 185 -3.41 -15.70 12.62
N VAL A 186 -4.15 -15.72 11.51
CA VAL A 186 -5.26 -16.64 11.27
C VAL A 186 -5.16 -17.27 9.89
N GLU A 187 -5.75 -18.44 9.73
CA GLU A 187 -5.80 -19.17 8.45
C GLU A 187 -6.90 -18.60 7.56
N SER A 188 -6.54 -17.97 6.43
CA SER A 188 -7.45 -17.19 5.58
C SER A 188 -8.68 -17.97 5.12
N HIS A 189 -8.55 -19.26 4.82
CA HIS A 189 -9.68 -20.08 4.34
C HIS A 189 -10.83 -20.22 5.37
N LEU A 190 -10.56 -20.00 6.67
CA LEU A 190 -11.56 -20.04 7.74
C LEU A 190 -12.15 -18.65 8.08
N TYR A 191 -11.54 -17.58 7.60
CA TYR A 191 -11.91 -16.21 7.98
C TYR A 191 -12.36 -15.36 6.79
N GLN A 192 -13.65 -15.15 6.64
CA GLN A 192 -14.22 -14.36 5.55
C GLN A 192 -13.67 -12.91 5.51
N THR A 193 -13.32 -12.37 6.66
CA THR A 193 -12.74 -11.03 6.79
C THR A 193 -11.32 -10.95 6.22
N ILE A 194 -10.51 -12.00 6.42
CA ILE A 194 -9.15 -12.06 5.84
C ILE A 194 -9.21 -12.36 4.33
N GLN A 195 -10.14 -13.19 3.87
CA GLN A 195 -10.37 -13.36 2.43
C GLN A 195 -10.75 -12.04 1.74
N ALA A 196 -11.54 -11.20 2.41
CA ALA A 196 -11.84 -9.85 1.91
C ALA A 196 -10.60 -8.94 1.94
N ALA A 197 -9.71 -9.08 2.93
CA ALA A 197 -8.44 -8.34 3.00
C ALA A 197 -7.48 -8.75 1.86
N ASP A 198 -7.37 -10.04 1.53
CA ASP A 198 -6.62 -10.53 0.36
C ASP A 198 -7.12 -9.90 -0.96
N TRP A 199 -8.46 -9.79 -1.13
CA TRP A 199 -9.03 -9.14 -2.31
C TRP A 199 -8.65 -7.65 -2.36
N ILE A 200 -8.69 -6.93 -1.23
CA ILE A 200 -8.26 -5.53 -1.14
C ILE A 200 -6.76 -5.41 -1.38
N ALA A 201 -5.95 -6.26 -0.76
CA ALA A 201 -4.49 -6.28 -0.91
C ALA A 201 -4.08 -6.49 -2.38
N THR A 202 -4.77 -7.40 -3.07
CA THR A 202 -4.58 -7.61 -4.52
C THR A 202 -4.91 -6.35 -5.33
N LEU A 203 -6.04 -5.68 -5.07
CA LEU A 203 -6.42 -4.46 -5.78
C LEU A 203 -5.41 -3.33 -5.53
N VAL A 204 -5.02 -3.10 -4.27
CA VAL A 204 -4.02 -2.12 -3.88
C VAL A 204 -2.66 -2.42 -4.50
N GLY A 205 -2.22 -3.68 -4.45
CA GLY A 205 -0.94 -4.09 -5.01
C GLY A 205 -0.82 -3.83 -6.51
N ARG A 206 -1.88 -4.11 -7.28
CA ARG A 206 -1.93 -3.83 -8.72
C ARG A 206 -2.00 -2.34 -9.03
N LEU A 207 -2.80 -1.61 -8.26
CA LEU A 207 -2.90 -0.15 -8.35
C LEU A 207 -1.54 0.51 -8.10
N LEU A 208 -0.87 0.15 -7.02
CA LEU A 208 0.41 0.75 -6.66
C LEU A 208 1.55 0.35 -7.59
N ALA A 209 1.57 -0.89 -8.08
CA ALA A 209 2.55 -1.33 -9.07
C ALA A 209 2.40 -0.56 -10.40
N TYR A 210 1.16 -0.37 -10.86
CA TYR A 210 0.87 0.46 -12.02
C TYR A 210 1.31 1.92 -11.78
N ARG A 211 0.98 2.51 -10.64
CA ARG A 211 1.36 3.90 -10.30
C ARG A 211 2.87 4.12 -10.17
N VAL A 212 3.65 3.07 -9.85
CA VAL A 212 5.12 3.13 -9.73
C VAL A 212 5.79 2.93 -11.08
N GLU A 213 5.33 1.94 -11.85
CA GLU A 213 5.92 1.53 -13.13
C GLU A 213 4.84 1.36 -14.22
N PRO A 214 4.15 2.43 -14.62
CA PRO A 214 2.99 2.34 -15.51
C PRO A 214 3.29 1.70 -16.85
N GLN A 215 4.50 1.90 -17.39
CA GLN A 215 4.90 1.30 -18.66
C GLN A 215 5.07 -0.22 -18.55
N GLN A 216 5.66 -0.70 -17.46
CA GLN A 216 5.87 -2.12 -17.23
C GLN A 216 4.59 -2.86 -16.81
N PHE A 217 3.66 -2.18 -16.15
CA PHE A 217 2.40 -2.72 -15.64
C PHE A 217 1.16 -2.11 -16.30
N SER A 218 1.26 -1.73 -17.58
CA SER A 218 0.16 -1.14 -18.34
C SER A 218 -1.09 -2.03 -18.40
N ASP A 219 -0.94 -3.35 -18.34
CA ASP A 219 -2.05 -4.30 -18.25
C ASP A 219 -2.80 -4.23 -16.90
N TRP A 220 -2.30 -3.51 -15.90
CA TRP A 220 -2.96 -3.23 -14.61
C TRP A 220 -3.56 -1.81 -14.51
N GLU A 221 -3.56 -1.03 -15.58
CA GLU A 221 -4.26 0.27 -15.66
C GLU A 221 -5.73 0.16 -15.22
N TRP A 222 -6.35 -0.99 -15.44
CA TRP A 222 -7.72 -1.23 -15.00
C TRP A 222 -7.90 -1.06 -13.49
N ALA A 223 -6.88 -1.32 -12.66
CA ALA A 223 -6.96 -1.15 -11.21
C ALA A 223 -7.14 0.33 -10.85
N GLU A 224 -6.43 1.24 -11.54
CA GLU A 224 -6.63 2.70 -11.40
C GLU A 224 -8.06 3.09 -11.77
N ARG A 225 -8.53 2.66 -12.94
CA ARG A 225 -9.85 3.02 -13.47
C ARG A 225 -11.02 2.49 -12.63
N ILE A 226 -10.91 1.28 -12.05
CA ILE A 226 -12.02 0.62 -11.33
C ILE A 226 -11.99 0.94 -9.83
N ALA A 227 -10.81 1.02 -9.24
CA ALA A 227 -10.63 1.08 -7.79
C ALA A 227 -9.87 2.33 -7.30
N GLY A 228 -9.03 2.97 -8.13
CA GLY A 228 -8.12 4.02 -7.72
C GLY A 228 -8.80 5.14 -6.95
N THR A 229 -9.74 5.86 -7.57
CA THR A 229 -10.48 6.96 -6.93
C THR A 229 -11.20 6.53 -5.64
N LYS A 230 -11.77 5.31 -5.61
CA LYS A 230 -12.48 4.82 -4.42
C LYS A 230 -11.53 4.47 -3.28
N ILE A 231 -10.38 3.88 -3.59
CA ILE A 231 -9.34 3.61 -2.61
C ILE A 231 -8.85 4.94 -2.06
N ASP A 232 -8.44 5.89 -2.90
CA ASP A 232 -7.90 7.18 -2.46
C ASP A 232 -8.89 7.97 -1.60
N ALA A 233 -10.18 7.97 -1.94
CA ALA A 233 -11.22 8.65 -1.18
C ALA A 233 -11.54 8.01 0.19
N ASN A 234 -11.23 6.72 0.37
CA ASN A 234 -11.60 5.96 1.56
C ASN A 234 -10.40 5.49 2.39
N THR A 235 -9.19 5.89 2.03
CA THR A 235 -7.99 5.54 2.81
C THR A 235 -7.84 6.41 4.05
N THR A 236 -7.11 5.87 5.01
CA THR A 236 -6.67 6.61 6.19
C THR A 236 -5.21 6.32 6.48
N HIS A 237 -4.40 7.37 6.72
CA HIS A 237 -2.98 7.26 7.07
C HIS A 237 -2.18 6.29 6.17
N SER A 238 -2.68 6.06 4.95
CA SER A 238 -2.09 5.12 3.99
C SER A 238 -1.01 5.79 3.16
N SER A 239 0.06 5.07 2.89
CA SER A 239 1.16 5.60 2.11
C SER A 239 1.96 4.54 1.36
N LEU A 240 2.61 4.96 0.29
CA LEU A 240 3.64 4.20 -0.39
C LEU A 240 4.97 4.95 -0.27
N TRP A 241 5.89 4.41 0.53
CA TRP A 241 7.24 4.96 0.59
C TRP A 241 7.96 4.73 -0.75
N ARG A 242 8.47 5.81 -1.33
CA ARG A 242 9.26 5.78 -2.58
C ARG A 242 10.67 6.26 -2.28
N LYS A 243 11.64 5.70 -2.99
CA LYS A 243 13.01 6.23 -2.93
C LYS A 243 12.99 7.70 -3.36
N PRO A 244 13.55 8.60 -2.56
CA PRO A 244 13.71 9.99 -2.99
C PRO A 244 14.44 10.03 -4.34
N LYS A 245 13.90 10.78 -5.30
CA LYS A 245 14.66 11.06 -6.53
C LYS A 245 15.92 11.81 -6.13
N ALA A 246 17.08 11.39 -6.67
CA ALA A 246 18.28 12.19 -6.56
C ALA A 246 17.94 13.62 -7.01
N PRO A 247 18.38 14.65 -6.27
CA PRO A 247 18.16 16.01 -6.73
C PRO A 247 18.67 16.10 -8.16
N THR A 248 17.81 16.48 -9.08
CA THR A 248 18.19 16.80 -10.44
C THR A 248 19.24 17.89 -10.28
N ALA A 249 20.50 17.63 -10.65
CA ALA A 249 21.51 18.66 -10.66
C ALA A 249 20.95 19.79 -11.53
N SER A 250 20.47 20.85 -10.88
CA SER A 250 20.20 22.09 -11.60
C SER A 250 21.56 22.48 -12.14
N ILE A 251 21.73 22.39 -13.45
CA ILE A 251 22.84 23.03 -14.12
C ILE A 251 22.65 24.52 -13.83
N GLY A 252 23.23 24.96 -12.73
CA GLY A 252 23.33 26.37 -12.44
C GLY A 252 24.17 26.96 -13.55
N ILE A 253 23.52 27.61 -14.51
CA ILE A 253 24.23 28.54 -15.39
C ILE A 253 24.74 29.62 -14.45
N THR A 254 25.99 29.48 -14.04
CA THR A 254 26.73 30.53 -13.36
C THR A 254 26.88 31.62 -14.41
N ALA A 255 25.98 32.61 -14.39
CA ALA A 255 26.17 33.83 -15.13
C ALA A 255 27.52 34.42 -14.66
N ALA A 256 28.51 34.38 -15.53
CA ALA A 256 29.81 34.98 -15.26
C ALA A 256 29.58 36.44 -14.88
N ALA A 257 29.90 36.79 -13.64
CA ALA A 257 29.86 38.18 -13.18
C ALA A 257 30.90 38.99 -13.98
N THR A 258 30.44 39.79 -14.93
CA THR A 258 31.30 40.70 -15.67
C THR A 258 31.62 41.87 -14.74
N SER A 259 32.82 41.87 -14.18
CA SER A 259 33.34 43.00 -13.41
C SER A 259 33.79 44.10 -14.37
N VAL A 260 33.18 45.26 -14.31
CA VAL A 260 33.66 46.43 -15.06
C VAL A 260 34.56 47.25 -14.12
N THR A 261 35.82 47.38 -14.50
CA THR A 261 36.79 48.22 -13.77
C THR A 261 36.78 49.61 -14.36
N THR A 262 36.41 50.61 -13.60
CA THR A 262 36.46 52.01 -14.01
C THR A 262 37.52 52.72 -13.17
N ILE A 263 38.34 53.53 -13.82
CA ILE A 263 39.35 54.34 -13.14
C ILE A 263 38.82 55.80 -13.06
N VAL A 264 38.60 56.29 -11.84
CA VAL A 264 38.23 57.66 -11.57
C VAL A 264 39.20 58.27 -10.57
N GLY A 265 39.86 59.35 -10.96
CA GLY A 265 40.80 60.13 -10.08
C GLY A 265 42.01 59.31 -9.60
N GLY A 266 42.58 58.43 -10.42
CA GLY A 266 43.76 57.65 -10.10
C GLY A 266 43.54 56.46 -9.12
N ARG A 267 42.32 56.17 -8.72
CA ARG A 267 41.97 55.02 -7.88
C ARG A 267 41.12 54.01 -8.65
N LYS A 268 41.49 52.71 -8.49
CA LYS A 268 40.80 51.57 -9.10
C LYS A 268 39.58 51.23 -8.26
N ILE A 269 38.34 51.39 -8.81
CA ILE A 269 37.10 51.00 -8.16
C ILE A 269 36.50 49.83 -8.93
N VAL A 270 36.33 48.70 -8.27
CA VAL A 270 35.67 47.51 -8.81
C VAL A 270 34.20 47.57 -8.38
N VAL A 271 33.27 47.73 -9.33
CA VAL A 271 31.82 47.73 -9.04
C VAL A 271 31.29 46.35 -9.48
N GLN A 272 30.82 45.58 -8.51
CA GLN A 272 30.05 44.37 -8.79
C GLN A 272 28.58 44.75 -9.06
N ARG A 273 28.08 44.54 -10.26
CA ARG A 273 26.68 44.61 -10.58
C ARG A 273 25.96 43.34 -10.12
N ILE A 274 25.12 43.44 -9.11
CA ILE A 274 24.18 42.39 -8.72
C ILE A 274 22.98 42.48 -9.68
N PRO A 275 22.63 41.36 -10.40
CA PRO A 275 21.46 41.40 -11.25
C PRO A 275 20.18 41.53 -10.40
N ARG A 276 19.31 42.50 -10.75
CA ARG A 276 18.00 42.66 -10.15
C ARG A 276 17.15 41.42 -10.43
N ARG A 277 16.59 40.80 -9.39
CA ARG A 277 15.55 39.77 -9.54
C ARG A 277 14.35 40.44 -10.21
N GLY A 278 13.98 39.95 -11.41
CA GLY A 278 12.71 40.27 -12.04
C GLY A 278 11.59 39.68 -11.22
N GLY A 279 10.64 40.54 -10.76
CA GLY A 279 9.40 40.13 -10.17
C GLY A 279 8.46 39.57 -11.26
N PRO A 280 7.45 38.76 -10.85
CA PRO A 280 6.52 38.18 -11.81
C PRO A 280 5.57 39.25 -12.35
N VAL A 281 5.27 39.13 -13.65
CA VAL A 281 4.10 39.74 -14.31
C VAL A 281 3.03 38.68 -14.39
#